data_763fb14981eaf4301894c44205223b54
#
_entry.id   763fb14981eaf4301894c44205223b54
#
_cell.length_a   1.000
_cell.length_b   1.000
_cell.length_c   1.000
_cell.angle_alpha   90.00
_cell.angle_beta   90.00
_cell.angle_gamma   90.00
#
_symmetry.space_group_name_H-M   'P 1'
#
loop_
_entity.id
_entity.type
_entity.pdbx_description
1 polymer ?
#
loop_
_entity_poly.entity_id
_entity_poly.type
_entity_poly.pdbx_seq_one_letter_code
_entity_poly.pdbx_strand_id
1 'polypeptide(L)'
;TMDLAVEAVTPGVSGNVPANTITIMASPINGVTAITNSEKTSGGAEEENDEDYYERIHAEFQDSQFYVANDADYIKWAKEVPGIGDCIVEPAVEGPGTVGLILVDSNGQPASSTLVTAVYNHIVSPDDRSKRLLPTGSSKLIVKSATVKTVDFACTGLVLDGVGLDDVISTFKTEMMAVYSAAKETNILRYNSARTVLSTITGVSDFIDFTMDGKRENIRLSSSEYADTGNVTFTLEGAET
;
A
#
# COMPACT_ATOMS: atom_id res chain seq x y z
N THR A 1 38.54 2.92 0.86
CA THR A 1 37.36 2.03 0.92
C THR A 1 36.83 1.90 -0.50
N MET A 2 36.43 0.73 -0.88
CA MET A 2 35.86 0.41 -2.19
C MET A 2 34.63 -0.47 -1.96
N ASP A 3 33.53 -0.15 -2.59
CA ASP A 3 32.31 -0.93 -2.52
C ASP A 3 32.23 -1.86 -3.73
N LEU A 4 31.90 -3.12 -3.49
CA LEU A 4 31.75 -4.15 -4.51
C LEU A 4 30.38 -4.83 -4.36
N ALA A 5 29.72 -5.04 -5.49
CA ALA A 5 28.54 -5.87 -5.51
C ALA A 5 28.95 -7.33 -5.29
N VAL A 6 28.22 -8.02 -4.43
CA VAL A 6 28.44 -9.44 -4.11
C VAL A 6 27.14 -10.22 -4.24
N GLU A 7 27.27 -11.48 -4.59
CA GLU A 7 26.15 -12.41 -4.71
C GLU A 7 26.46 -13.67 -3.89
N ALA A 8 25.42 -14.23 -3.25
CA ALA A 8 25.57 -15.48 -2.50
C ALA A 8 25.83 -16.66 -3.48
N VAL A 9 26.82 -17.48 -3.16
CA VAL A 9 27.17 -18.70 -3.96
C VAL A 9 26.03 -19.72 -3.91
N THR A 10 25.38 -19.82 -2.76
CA THR A 10 24.22 -20.71 -2.58
C THR A 10 22.96 -19.83 -2.56
N PRO A 11 22.01 -20.06 -3.48
CA PRO A 11 20.71 -19.39 -3.45
C PRO A 11 19.96 -19.68 -2.13
N GLY A 12 18.99 -18.82 -1.80
CA GLY A 12 18.12 -19.01 -0.65
C GLY A 12 18.19 -17.87 0.36
N VAL A 13 17.31 -17.94 1.36
CA VAL A 13 17.24 -16.92 2.43
C VAL A 13 18.49 -16.87 3.30
N SER A 14 19.32 -17.91 3.28
CA SER A 14 20.59 -17.95 4.01
C SER A 14 21.59 -16.87 3.57
N GLY A 15 21.43 -16.35 2.35
CA GLY A 15 22.18 -15.20 1.84
C GLY A 15 21.74 -13.85 2.41
N ASN A 16 20.58 -13.78 3.07
CA ASN A 16 20.06 -12.57 3.71
C ASN A 16 20.65 -12.44 5.12
N VAL A 17 21.75 -11.72 5.25
CA VAL A 17 22.46 -11.58 6.52
C VAL A 17 22.39 -10.13 7.04
N PRO A 18 22.39 -9.93 8.38
CA PRO A 18 22.42 -8.59 8.98
C PRO A 18 23.64 -7.78 8.57
N ALA A 19 23.57 -6.46 8.74
CA ALA A 19 24.70 -5.57 8.55
C ALA A 19 25.88 -5.97 9.47
N ASN A 20 27.10 -5.77 8.99
CA ASN A 20 28.36 -6.04 9.69
C ASN A 20 28.61 -7.52 10.07
N THR A 21 27.97 -8.45 9.40
CA THR A 21 28.15 -9.91 9.66
C THR A 21 29.12 -10.56 8.67
N ILE A 22 29.33 -10.01 7.49
CA ILE A 22 30.31 -10.51 6.51
C ILE A 22 31.68 -9.90 6.86
N THR A 23 32.47 -10.63 7.65
CA THR A 23 33.75 -10.13 8.18
C THR A 23 34.95 -11.00 7.84
N ILE A 24 34.73 -12.15 7.22
CA ILE A 24 35.79 -13.15 6.96
C ILE A 24 35.96 -13.33 5.46
N MET A 25 37.18 -13.25 4.98
CA MET A 25 37.55 -13.60 3.60
C MET A 25 37.91 -15.10 3.54
N ALA A 26 37.26 -15.83 2.65
CA ALA A 26 37.59 -17.25 2.41
C ALA A 26 39.02 -17.42 1.83
N SER A 27 39.48 -16.44 1.06
CA SER A 27 40.86 -16.39 0.55
C SER A 27 41.38 -14.95 0.71
N PRO A 28 42.57 -14.76 1.31
CA PRO A 28 43.17 -13.44 1.45
C PRO A 28 43.43 -12.77 0.10
N ILE A 29 43.04 -11.51 -0.03
CA ILE A 29 43.32 -10.71 -1.23
C ILE A 29 44.42 -9.72 -0.87
N ASN A 30 45.44 -9.66 -1.71
CA ASN A 30 46.56 -8.76 -1.44
C ASN A 30 46.11 -7.29 -1.46
N GLY A 31 46.43 -6.56 -0.38
CA GLY A 31 46.00 -5.17 -0.20
C GLY A 31 44.64 -4.97 0.45
N VAL A 32 43.89 -6.04 0.75
CA VAL A 32 42.65 -5.96 1.49
C VAL A 32 42.88 -6.37 2.94
N THR A 33 42.65 -5.48 3.87
CA THR A 33 42.88 -5.69 5.30
C THR A 33 41.63 -6.13 6.04
N ALA A 34 40.47 -5.75 5.58
CA ALA A 34 39.17 -6.10 6.16
C ALA A 34 38.05 -5.99 5.13
N ILE A 35 36.99 -6.75 5.34
CA ILE A 35 35.74 -6.64 4.59
C ILE A 35 34.59 -6.48 5.58
N THR A 36 33.53 -5.83 5.16
CA THR A 36 32.26 -5.75 5.89
C THR A 36 31.11 -5.41 4.94
N ASN A 37 29.90 -5.81 5.29
CA ASN A 37 28.69 -5.30 4.69
C ASN A 37 28.11 -4.20 5.60
N SER A 38 28.11 -2.96 5.15
CA SER A 38 27.56 -1.82 5.92
C SER A 38 26.05 -1.91 6.11
N GLU A 39 25.36 -2.58 5.20
CA GLU A 39 23.92 -2.81 5.23
C GLU A 39 23.59 -4.30 5.24
N LYS A 40 22.35 -4.65 5.60
CA LYS A 40 21.85 -6.01 5.47
C LYS A 40 21.82 -6.44 4.00
N THR A 41 22.15 -7.67 3.71
CA THR A 41 21.91 -8.25 2.39
C THR A 41 20.45 -8.67 2.25
N SER A 42 19.92 -8.67 1.03
CA SER A 42 18.54 -9.00 0.71
C SER A 42 18.43 -9.61 -0.68
N GLY A 43 17.27 -10.16 -0.99
CA GLY A 43 16.99 -10.76 -2.31
C GLY A 43 17.12 -12.29 -2.33
N GLY A 44 17.57 -12.91 -1.23
CA GLY A 44 17.48 -14.37 -1.07
C GLY A 44 16.03 -14.77 -0.77
N ALA A 45 15.53 -15.76 -1.50
CA ALA A 45 14.22 -16.37 -1.30
C ALA A 45 14.38 -17.90 -1.24
N GLU A 46 13.48 -18.56 -0.53
CA GLU A 46 13.40 -20.02 -0.61
C GLU A 46 12.96 -20.47 -2.00
N GLU A 47 13.28 -21.72 -2.33
CA GLU A 47 12.75 -22.36 -3.51
C GLU A 47 11.22 -22.38 -3.45
N GLU A 48 10.57 -21.94 -4.53
CA GLU A 48 9.12 -21.97 -4.65
C GLU A 48 8.64 -23.42 -4.53
N ASN A 49 7.69 -23.68 -3.64
CA ASN A 49 7.11 -25.01 -3.53
C ASN A 49 6.13 -25.30 -4.67
N ASP A 50 5.80 -26.57 -4.88
CA ASP A 50 4.96 -27.03 -5.99
C ASP A 50 3.54 -26.42 -5.97
N GLU A 51 3.00 -26.12 -4.79
CA GLU A 51 1.68 -25.51 -4.62
C GLU A 51 1.69 -24.05 -5.07
N ASP A 52 2.65 -23.23 -4.59
CA ASP A 52 2.82 -21.83 -4.99
C ASP A 52 3.16 -21.72 -6.48
N TYR A 53 4.00 -22.65 -6.99
CA TYR A 53 4.31 -22.75 -8.41
C TYR A 53 3.07 -23.06 -9.24
N TYR A 54 2.24 -24.01 -8.81
CA TYR A 54 0.97 -24.35 -9.45
C TYR A 54 0.01 -23.16 -9.45
N GLU A 55 -0.16 -22.50 -8.29
CA GLU A 55 -1.04 -21.32 -8.17
C GLU A 55 -0.57 -20.17 -9.08
N ARG A 56 0.74 -19.91 -9.15
CA ARG A 56 1.31 -18.90 -10.03
C ARG A 56 1.07 -19.21 -11.52
N ILE A 57 1.30 -20.47 -11.93
CA ILE A 57 1.01 -20.92 -13.30
C ILE A 57 -0.49 -20.83 -13.58
N HIS A 58 -1.32 -21.30 -12.64
CA HIS A 58 -2.77 -21.30 -12.80
C HIS A 58 -3.31 -19.87 -12.90
N ALA A 59 -2.81 -18.95 -12.10
CA ALA A 59 -3.15 -17.53 -12.19
C ALA A 59 -2.74 -16.94 -13.56
N GLU A 60 -1.53 -17.22 -14.04
CA GLU A 60 -1.05 -16.75 -15.34
C GLU A 60 -1.91 -17.29 -16.49
N PHE A 61 -2.34 -18.56 -16.43
CA PHE A 61 -3.24 -19.14 -17.42
C PHE A 61 -4.68 -18.66 -17.32
N GLN A 62 -5.18 -18.33 -16.14
CA GLN A 62 -6.49 -17.72 -15.96
C GLN A 62 -6.53 -16.26 -16.41
N ASP A 63 -5.47 -15.50 -16.11
CA ASP A 63 -5.33 -14.11 -16.53
C ASP A 63 -5.09 -13.95 -18.04
N SER A 64 -4.60 -15.00 -18.72
CA SER A 64 -4.41 -15.00 -20.17
C SER A 64 -5.71 -15.12 -20.98
N GLN A 65 -6.85 -14.80 -20.38
CA GLN A 65 -8.13 -14.78 -21.09
C GLN A 65 -8.15 -13.70 -22.17
N PHE A 66 -8.43 -14.09 -23.34
CA PHE A 66 -8.57 -13.56 -24.70
C PHE A 66 -8.89 -12.05 -24.93
N TYR A 67 -8.95 -11.21 -23.91
CA TYR A 67 -9.24 -9.78 -24.04
C TYR A 67 -8.05 -8.98 -23.53
N VAL A 68 -7.22 -8.50 -24.43
CA VAL A 68 -6.10 -7.60 -24.09
C VAL A 68 -6.65 -6.22 -23.71
N ALA A 69 -6.15 -5.67 -22.58
CA ALA A 69 -6.52 -4.37 -22.05
C ALA A 69 -7.96 -4.28 -21.49
N ASN A 70 -8.36 -5.30 -20.75
CA ASN A 70 -9.48 -5.22 -19.82
C ASN A 70 -9.02 -4.57 -18.50
N ASP A 71 -9.95 -4.35 -17.58
CA ASP A 71 -9.65 -3.73 -16.27
C ASP A 71 -8.58 -4.51 -15.49
N ALA A 72 -8.62 -5.85 -15.54
CA ALA A 72 -7.64 -6.70 -14.85
C ALA A 72 -6.21 -6.50 -15.39
N ASP A 73 -6.06 -6.35 -16.71
CA ASP A 73 -4.76 -6.07 -17.32
C ASP A 73 -4.20 -4.72 -16.85
N TYR A 74 -5.02 -3.67 -16.81
CA TYR A 74 -4.58 -2.36 -16.34
C TYR A 74 -4.18 -2.39 -14.86
N ILE A 75 -4.93 -3.10 -14.02
CA ILE A 75 -4.60 -3.30 -12.61
C ILE A 75 -3.28 -4.06 -12.47
N LYS A 76 -3.10 -5.15 -13.22
CA LYS A 76 -1.87 -5.96 -13.24
C LYS A 76 -0.68 -5.09 -13.63
N TRP A 77 -0.74 -4.40 -14.76
CA TRP A 77 0.34 -3.53 -15.23
C TRP A 77 0.68 -2.41 -14.25
N ALA A 78 -0.31 -1.82 -13.60
CA ALA A 78 -0.05 -0.82 -12.59
C ALA A 78 0.68 -1.42 -11.38
N LYS A 79 0.29 -2.61 -10.91
CA LYS A 79 0.91 -3.31 -9.77
C LYS A 79 2.30 -3.89 -10.08
N GLU A 80 2.68 -4.05 -11.34
CA GLU A 80 4.06 -4.39 -11.74
C GLU A 80 5.06 -3.29 -11.38
N VAL A 81 4.59 -2.06 -11.14
CA VAL A 81 5.45 -0.96 -10.69
C VAL A 81 5.64 -1.04 -9.16
N PRO A 82 6.88 -1.25 -8.67
CA PRO A 82 7.13 -1.35 -7.24
C PRO A 82 6.66 -0.11 -6.48
N GLY A 83 5.91 -0.33 -5.39
CA GLY A 83 5.35 0.74 -4.56
C GLY A 83 3.87 1.04 -4.85
N ILE A 84 3.27 0.44 -5.86
CA ILE A 84 1.82 0.48 -6.09
C ILE A 84 1.15 -0.64 -5.29
N GLY A 85 0.18 -0.29 -4.47
CA GLY A 85 -0.63 -1.22 -3.68
C GLY A 85 -1.93 -1.59 -4.37
N ASP A 86 -2.62 -0.60 -4.95
CA ASP A 86 -3.86 -0.83 -5.67
C ASP A 86 -4.10 0.19 -6.80
N CYS A 87 -4.97 -0.20 -7.73
CA CYS A 87 -5.33 0.61 -8.89
C CYS A 87 -6.81 0.46 -9.20
N ILE A 88 -7.49 1.58 -9.44
CA ILE A 88 -8.87 1.60 -9.94
C ILE A 88 -8.83 2.02 -11.39
N VAL A 89 -9.58 1.30 -12.21
CA VAL A 89 -9.74 1.61 -13.64
C VAL A 89 -11.05 2.38 -13.83
N GLU A 90 -10.95 3.55 -14.44
CA GLU A 90 -12.10 4.38 -14.86
C GLU A 90 -12.22 4.35 -16.39
N PRO A 91 -13.20 3.64 -16.95
CA PRO A 91 -13.39 3.63 -18.40
C PRO A 91 -13.91 4.97 -18.89
N ALA A 92 -13.44 5.37 -20.06
CA ALA A 92 -13.91 6.58 -20.78
C ALA A 92 -13.85 7.89 -19.97
N VAL A 93 -12.85 8.05 -19.10
CA VAL A 93 -12.70 9.18 -18.16
C VAL A 93 -12.71 10.57 -18.80
N GLU A 94 -12.26 10.69 -20.05
CA GLU A 94 -12.33 11.90 -20.89
C GLU A 94 -13.09 11.63 -22.21
N GLY A 95 -13.94 10.60 -22.22
CA GLY A 95 -14.70 10.20 -23.41
C GLY A 95 -14.17 8.91 -24.05
N PRO A 96 -14.80 8.43 -25.13
CA PRO A 96 -14.44 7.16 -25.77
C PRO A 96 -12.96 7.10 -26.16
N GLY A 97 -12.34 5.93 -25.93
CA GLY A 97 -10.92 5.70 -26.22
C GLY A 97 -9.95 6.20 -25.14
N THR A 98 -10.46 6.62 -23.99
CA THR A 98 -9.65 7.04 -22.83
C THR A 98 -9.85 6.06 -21.67
N VAL A 99 -8.76 5.79 -20.94
CA VAL A 99 -8.77 5.01 -19.70
C VAL A 99 -8.10 5.81 -18.60
N GLY A 100 -8.76 5.92 -17.46
CA GLY A 100 -8.22 6.52 -16.24
C GLY A 100 -7.71 5.43 -15.31
N LEU A 101 -6.55 5.66 -14.69
CA LEU A 101 -6.04 4.88 -13.59
C LEU A 101 -5.91 5.75 -12.36
N ILE A 102 -6.50 5.31 -11.25
CA ILE A 102 -6.41 5.97 -9.96
C ILE A 102 -5.58 5.07 -9.04
N LEU A 103 -4.46 5.60 -8.57
CA LEU A 103 -3.44 4.81 -7.89
C LEU A 103 -3.40 5.11 -6.39
N VAL A 104 -3.21 4.05 -5.62
CA VAL A 104 -2.77 4.08 -4.23
C VAL A 104 -1.44 3.36 -4.09
N ASP A 105 -0.62 3.79 -3.15
CA ASP A 105 0.67 3.15 -2.88
C ASP A 105 0.50 1.86 -2.06
N SER A 106 1.62 1.18 -1.79
CA SER A 106 1.65 -0.07 -1.02
C SER A 106 1.22 0.07 0.45
N ASN A 107 1.12 1.30 0.96
CA ASN A 107 0.60 1.59 2.30
C ASN A 107 -0.88 1.97 2.28
N GLY A 108 -1.53 1.89 1.12
CA GLY A 108 -2.91 2.29 0.93
C GLY A 108 -3.12 3.81 0.92
N GLN A 109 -2.06 4.61 0.75
CA GLN A 109 -2.13 6.06 0.64
C GLN A 109 -2.16 6.50 -0.83
N PRO A 110 -2.60 7.72 -1.13
CA PRO A 110 -2.53 8.25 -2.49
C PRO A 110 -1.11 8.17 -3.06
N ALA A 111 -0.97 7.62 -4.25
CA ALA A 111 0.33 7.44 -4.89
C ALA A 111 1.05 8.77 -5.12
N SER A 112 2.35 8.82 -4.89
CA SER A 112 3.15 10.02 -5.18
C SER A 112 3.19 10.34 -6.68
N SER A 113 3.51 11.58 -7.04
CA SER A 113 3.67 11.99 -8.44
C SER A 113 4.75 11.17 -9.18
N THR A 114 5.76 10.71 -8.46
CA THR A 114 6.80 9.82 -9.00
C THR A 114 6.23 8.46 -9.38
N LEU A 115 5.40 7.85 -8.52
CA LEU A 115 4.72 6.59 -8.81
C LEU A 115 3.72 6.73 -9.96
N VAL A 116 2.95 7.81 -9.99
CA VAL A 116 2.03 8.12 -11.11
C VAL A 116 2.79 8.17 -12.44
N THR A 117 3.93 8.85 -12.47
CA THR A 117 4.78 8.94 -13.66
C THR A 117 5.39 7.58 -14.02
N ALA A 118 5.82 6.80 -13.04
CA ALA A 118 6.39 5.48 -13.25
C ALA A 118 5.37 4.51 -13.88
N VAL A 119 4.14 4.48 -13.37
CA VAL A 119 3.05 3.67 -13.96
C VAL A 119 2.72 4.11 -15.38
N TYR A 120 2.61 5.42 -15.62
CA TYR A 120 2.39 5.93 -16.97
C TYR A 120 3.49 5.48 -17.94
N ASN A 121 4.75 5.64 -17.55
CA ASN A 121 5.89 5.26 -18.38
C ASN A 121 5.98 3.74 -18.59
N HIS A 122 5.61 2.95 -17.59
CA HIS A 122 5.58 1.49 -17.71
C HIS A 122 4.54 1.03 -18.73
N ILE A 123 3.32 1.58 -18.67
CA ILE A 123 2.22 1.15 -19.55
C ILE A 123 2.35 1.75 -20.97
N VAL A 124 2.69 3.03 -21.06
CA VAL A 124 2.74 3.76 -22.36
C VAL A 124 4.08 3.56 -23.05
N SER A 125 5.16 3.38 -22.29
CA SER A 125 6.54 3.26 -22.79
C SER A 125 6.87 4.31 -23.86
N PRO A 126 6.94 5.60 -23.49
CA PRO A 126 7.05 6.70 -24.47
C PRO A 126 8.34 6.62 -25.30
N ASP A 127 9.43 6.09 -24.71
CA ASP A 127 10.75 6.01 -25.35
C ASP A 127 10.94 4.74 -26.19
N ASP A 128 10.16 3.69 -25.94
CA ASP A 128 10.25 2.41 -26.64
C ASP A 128 8.87 1.81 -26.94
N ARG A 129 8.37 2.10 -28.11
CA ARG A 129 7.05 1.63 -28.53
C ARG A 129 6.91 0.11 -28.57
N SER A 130 7.99 -0.64 -28.66
CA SER A 130 7.94 -2.11 -28.68
C SER A 130 7.56 -2.70 -27.32
N LYS A 131 7.76 -1.95 -26.24
CA LYS A 131 7.41 -2.33 -24.86
C LYS A 131 6.06 -1.79 -24.38
N ARG A 132 5.37 -1.06 -25.24
CA ARG A 132 4.08 -0.47 -24.90
C ARG A 132 3.03 -1.55 -24.65
N LEU A 133 2.44 -1.51 -23.47
CA LEU A 133 1.32 -2.37 -23.07
C LEU A 133 -0.03 -1.80 -23.54
N LEU A 134 -0.14 -0.48 -23.57
CA LEU A 134 -1.36 0.20 -24.00
C LEU A 134 -1.72 -0.17 -25.46
N PRO A 135 -2.97 -0.58 -25.75
CA PRO A 135 -3.42 -0.93 -27.11
C PRO A 135 -3.12 0.13 -28.16
N THR A 136 -2.80 -0.34 -29.37
CA THR A 136 -2.38 0.54 -30.47
C THR A 136 -3.57 1.29 -31.05
N GLY A 137 -3.44 2.58 -31.18
CA GLY A 137 -4.24 3.41 -32.11
C GLY A 137 -5.32 4.29 -31.49
N SER A 138 -5.97 3.93 -30.40
CA SER A 138 -7.12 4.71 -29.91
C SER A 138 -7.14 5.01 -28.41
N SER A 139 -6.20 4.47 -27.63
CA SER A 139 -6.28 4.62 -26.19
C SER A 139 -5.36 5.73 -25.68
N LYS A 140 -5.95 6.68 -24.97
CA LYS A 140 -5.23 7.66 -24.16
C LYS A 140 -5.30 7.19 -22.71
N LEU A 141 -4.14 7.00 -22.08
CA LEU A 141 -4.05 6.67 -20.67
C LEU A 141 -3.92 7.94 -19.84
N ILE A 142 -4.71 8.04 -18.78
CA ILE A 142 -4.68 9.13 -17.81
C ILE A 142 -4.43 8.50 -16.45
N VAL A 143 -3.26 8.74 -15.89
CA VAL A 143 -2.88 8.19 -14.57
C VAL A 143 -2.94 9.30 -13.54
N LYS A 144 -3.66 9.05 -12.45
CA LYS A 144 -3.85 10.00 -11.36
C LYS A 144 -3.62 9.31 -10.01
N SER A 145 -3.25 10.09 -9.01
CA SER A 145 -3.31 9.67 -7.62
C SER A 145 -4.75 9.69 -7.12
N ALA A 146 -5.09 8.82 -6.17
CA ALA A 146 -6.35 8.91 -5.45
C ALA A 146 -6.46 10.27 -4.74
N THR A 147 -7.67 10.79 -4.62
CA THR A 147 -7.95 12.02 -3.87
C THR A 147 -8.15 11.68 -2.40
N VAL A 148 -7.47 12.37 -1.50
CA VAL A 148 -7.66 12.18 -0.07
C VAL A 148 -8.97 12.86 0.36
N LYS A 149 -9.84 12.10 1.03
CA LYS A 149 -10.96 12.61 1.81
C LYS A 149 -10.63 12.43 3.29
N THR A 150 -10.24 13.51 3.93
CA THR A 150 -10.00 13.51 5.37
C THR A 150 -11.32 13.40 6.12
N VAL A 151 -11.34 12.57 7.17
CA VAL A 151 -12.48 12.35 8.04
C VAL A 151 -12.07 12.70 9.47
N ASP A 152 -12.79 13.59 10.09
CA ASP A 152 -12.56 13.99 11.48
C ASP A 152 -13.32 13.04 12.43
N PHE A 153 -12.64 12.62 13.49
CA PHE A 153 -13.19 11.74 14.50
C PHE A 153 -13.29 12.45 15.84
N ALA A 154 -14.43 12.37 16.47
CA ALA A 154 -14.60 12.86 17.83
C ALA A 154 -15.23 11.80 18.73
N CYS A 155 -14.73 11.72 19.95
CA CYS A 155 -15.26 10.86 21.00
C CYS A 155 -15.39 11.66 22.29
N THR A 156 -16.50 11.49 23.00
CA THR A 156 -16.72 12.13 24.31
C THR A 156 -16.99 11.10 25.39
N GLY A 157 -16.59 11.44 26.62
CA GLY A 157 -16.80 10.57 27.75
C GLY A 157 -16.00 9.27 27.68
N LEU A 158 -14.76 9.34 27.17
CA LEU A 158 -13.88 8.18 27.04
C LEU A 158 -13.37 7.75 28.41
N VAL A 159 -13.56 6.48 28.74
CA VAL A 159 -13.09 5.84 29.99
C VAL A 159 -11.89 4.94 29.63
N LEU A 160 -10.76 5.25 30.26
CA LEU A 160 -9.49 4.52 30.00
C LEU A 160 -9.06 3.74 31.23
N ASP A 161 -8.47 2.58 31.02
CA ASP A 161 -7.88 1.73 32.05
C ASP A 161 -6.42 1.43 31.72
N GLY A 162 -5.52 2.06 32.49
CA GLY A 162 -4.06 1.80 32.42
C GLY A 162 -3.33 2.30 31.17
N VAL A 163 -3.98 3.08 30.31
CA VAL A 163 -3.39 3.62 29.05
C VAL A 163 -3.57 5.13 28.96
N GLY A 164 -2.67 5.79 28.22
CA GLY A 164 -2.74 7.23 27.97
C GLY A 164 -3.67 7.56 26.80
N LEU A 165 -4.26 8.75 26.82
CA LEU A 165 -5.13 9.24 25.75
C LEU A 165 -4.38 9.32 24.40
N ASP A 166 -3.14 9.79 24.42
CA ASP A 166 -2.31 9.92 23.22
C ASP A 166 -1.98 8.55 22.61
N ASP A 167 -1.77 7.52 23.44
CA ASP A 167 -1.54 6.15 22.99
C ASP A 167 -2.78 5.57 22.29
N VAL A 168 -3.97 5.82 22.87
CA VAL A 168 -5.25 5.42 22.27
C VAL A 168 -5.46 6.12 20.94
N ILE A 169 -5.21 7.42 20.83
CA ILE A 169 -5.32 8.18 19.59
C ILE A 169 -4.34 7.63 18.52
N SER A 170 -3.10 7.34 18.91
CA SER A 170 -2.09 6.78 18.01
C SER A 170 -2.48 5.40 17.50
N THR A 171 -2.94 4.54 18.40
CA THR A 171 -3.41 3.19 18.04
C THR A 171 -4.64 3.25 17.14
N PHE A 172 -5.62 4.12 17.50
CA PHE A 172 -6.79 4.34 16.66
C PHE A 172 -6.43 4.73 15.22
N LYS A 173 -5.53 5.70 15.03
CA LYS A 173 -5.07 6.11 13.71
C LYS A 173 -4.43 4.96 12.93
N THR A 174 -3.64 4.14 13.61
CA THR A 174 -2.98 2.99 12.99
C THR A 174 -3.97 1.92 12.56
N GLU A 175 -4.92 1.56 13.42
CA GLU A 175 -5.91 0.53 13.12
C GLU A 175 -6.95 0.98 12.10
N MET A 176 -7.24 2.29 12.00
CA MET A 176 -8.11 2.84 10.98
C MET A 176 -7.61 2.62 9.55
N MET A 177 -6.31 2.40 9.34
CA MET A 177 -5.75 2.09 8.01
C MET A 177 -6.41 0.85 7.38
N ALA A 178 -6.63 -0.20 8.18
CA ALA A 178 -7.32 -1.40 7.71
C ALA A 178 -8.79 -1.13 7.34
N VAL A 179 -9.47 -0.25 8.12
CA VAL A 179 -10.85 0.15 7.83
C VAL A 179 -10.95 0.95 6.53
N TYR A 180 -9.98 1.83 6.26
CA TYR A 180 -9.92 2.60 5.01
C TYR A 180 -9.69 1.70 3.79
N SER A 181 -8.79 0.73 3.90
CA SER A 181 -8.57 -0.26 2.85
C SER A 181 -9.85 -1.03 2.51
N ALA A 182 -10.56 -1.53 3.53
CA ALA A 182 -11.84 -2.20 3.35
C ALA A 182 -12.96 -1.28 2.82
N ALA A 183 -12.95 0.01 3.24
CA ALA A 183 -13.92 1.00 2.75
C ALA A 183 -13.75 1.27 1.24
N LYS A 184 -12.55 1.13 0.71
CA LYS A 184 -12.26 1.33 -0.71
C LYS A 184 -12.96 0.31 -1.61
N GLU A 185 -13.05 -0.94 -1.19
CA GLU A 185 -13.74 -2.00 -1.94
C GLU A 185 -15.24 -1.71 -2.14
N THR A 186 -15.86 -1.04 -1.17
CA THR A 186 -17.31 -0.76 -1.17
C THR A 186 -17.65 0.69 -1.44
N ASN A 187 -16.66 1.59 -1.50
CA ASN A 187 -16.81 3.04 -1.53
C ASN A 187 -17.67 3.59 -0.37
N ILE A 188 -17.63 2.91 0.77
CA ILE A 188 -18.37 3.30 1.98
C ILE A 188 -17.47 3.11 3.20
N LEU A 189 -17.14 4.21 3.87
CA LEU A 189 -16.58 4.18 5.21
C LEU A 189 -17.71 3.96 6.21
N ARG A 190 -17.72 2.78 6.82
CA ARG A 190 -18.81 2.37 7.73
C ARG A 190 -18.59 2.94 9.12
N TYR A 191 -19.57 3.63 9.65
CA TYR A 191 -19.57 4.19 11.00
C TYR A 191 -19.27 3.12 12.08
N ASN A 192 -19.98 1.98 12.01
CA ASN A 192 -19.79 0.93 12.99
C ASN A 192 -18.39 0.28 12.93
N SER A 193 -17.77 0.21 11.76
CA SER A 193 -16.39 -0.29 11.65
C SER A 193 -15.41 0.64 12.37
N ALA A 194 -15.50 1.94 12.14
CA ALA A 194 -14.65 2.92 12.83
C ALA A 194 -14.91 2.94 14.34
N ARG A 195 -16.19 2.88 14.75
CA ARG A 195 -16.56 2.81 16.17
C ARG A 195 -16.03 1.53 16.84
N THR A 196 -16.05 0.40 16.12
CA THR A 196 -15.50 -0.87 16.62
C THR A 196 -14.01 -0.76 16.86
N VAL A 197 -13.25 -0.13 15.97
CA VAL A 197 -11.81 0.12 16.18
C VAL A 197 -11.59 0.76 17.55
N LEU A 198 -12.27 1.86 17.86
CA LEU A 198 -12.11 2.52 19.16
C LEU A 198 -12.48 1.60 20.33
N SER A 199 -13.58 0.86 20.21
CA SER A 199 -14.05 -0.02 21.29
C SER A 199 -13.20 -1.27 21.53
N THR A 200 -12.33 -1.64 20.57
CA THR A 200 -11.45 -2.81 20.67
C THR A 200 -10.01 -2.47 21.07
N ILE A 201 -9.66 -1.20 21.14
CA ILE A 201 -8.34 -0.76 21.61
C ILE A 201 -8.17 -1.18 23.08
N THR A 202 -7.08 -1.89 23.34
CA THR A 202 -6.74 -2.29 24.72
C THR A 202 -6.65 -1.07 25.64
N GLY A 203 -7.35 -1.11 26.77
CA GLY A 203 -7.42 -0.01 27.73
C GLY A 203 -8.54 0.98 27.49
N VAL A 204 -9.34 0.85 26.44
CA VAL A 204 -10.62 1.55 26.28
C VAL A 204 -11.71 0.71 26.94
N SER A 205 -12.31 1.22 28.00
CA SER A 205 -13.36 0.53 28.75
C SER A 205 -14.76 0.92 28.29
N ASP A 206 -14.99 2.21 28.04
CA ASP A 206 -16.29 2.73 27.58
C ASP A 206 -16.16 4.12 26.96
N PHE A 207 -17.17 4.59 26.27
CA PHE A 207 -17.32 5.97 25.80
C PHE A 207 -18.81 6.33 25.57
N ILE A 208 -19.15 7.59 25.78
CA ILE A 208 -20.53 8.06 25.67
C ILE A 208 -20.93 8.24 24.20
N ASP A 209 -20.11 8.93 23.43
CA ASP A 209 -20.41 9.25 22.03
C ASP A 209 -19.18 9.15 21.15
N PHE A 210 -19.41 8.77 19.89
CA PHE A 210 -18.42 8.73 18.83
C PHE A 210 -19.02 9.28 17.55
N THR A 211 -18.31 10.12 16.82
CA THR A 211 -18.77 10.72 15.57
C THR A 211 -17.68 10.72 14.50
N MET A 212 -18.11 10.66 13.24
CA MET A 212 -17.30 10.87 12.03
C MET A 212 -17.83 12.11 11.32
N ASP A 213 -17.01 13.14 11.11
CA ASP A 213 -17.42 14.46 10.58
C ASP A 213 -18.62 15.03 11.34
N GLY A 214 -18.66 14.84 12.67
CA GLY A 214 -19.74 15.28 13.55
C GLY A 214 -21.05 14.49 13.43
N LYS A 215 -21.07 13.36 12.72
CA LYS A 215 -22.27 12.56 12.48
C LYS A 215 -22.06 11.09 12.87
N ARG A 216 -23.16 10.38 13.07
CA ARG A 216 -23.19 8.94 13.39
C ARG A 216 -23.71 8.14 12.20
N GLU A 217 -23.18 8.41 11.03
CA GLU A 217 -23.62 7.80 9.78
C GLU A 217 -22.42 7.37 8.91
N ASN A 218 -22.66 6.47 7.96
CA ASN A 218 -21.66 6.05 7.01
C ASN A 218 -21.29 7.20 6.07
N ILE A 219 -20.00 7.30 5.74
CA ILE A 219 -19.49 8.26 4.76
C ILE A 219 -19.35 7.57 3.41
N ARG A 220 -19.95 8.13 2.36
CA ARG A 220 -19.76 7.67 0.99
C ARG A 220 -18.50 8.30 0.40
N LEU A 221 -17.71 7.47 -0.27
CA LEU A 221 -16.54 7.88 -1.03
C LEU A 221 -16.89 7.81 -2.52
N SER A 222 -16.31 8.68 -3.33
CA SER A 222 -16.32 8.48 -4.78
C SER A 222 -15.30 7.37 -5.17
N SER A 223 -15.37 6.92 -6.42
CA SER A 223 -14.42 5.91 -6.94
C SER A 223 -12.96 6.37 -6.85
N SER A 224 -12.73 7.69 -6.94
CA SER A 224 -11.39 8.29 -6.89
C SER A 224 -10.96 8.75 -5.51
N GLU A 225 -11.83 8.70 -4.50
CA GLU A 225 -11.51 9.13 -3.14
C GLU A 225 -10.95 7.97 -2.30
N TYR A 226 -9.97 8.31 -1.48
CA TYR A 226 -9.43 7.48 -0.43
C TYR A 226 -9.64 8.19 0.91
N ALA A 227 -10.22 7.50 1.89
CA ALA A 227 -10.40 8.08 3.21
C ALA A 227 -9.08 8.10 3.99
N ASP A 228 -8.83 9.18 4.70
CA ASP A 228 -7.71 9.30 5.62
C ASP A 228 -8.17 9.99 6.91
N THR A 229 -7.41 9.79 7.98
CA THR A 229 -7.72 10.38 9.29
C THR A 229 -7.35 11.87 9.28
N GLY A 230 -8.35 12.70 9.51
CA GLY A 230 -8.20 14.13 9.80
C GLY A 230 -7.88 14.37 11.27
N ASN A 231 -8.63 15.29 11.90
CA ASN A 231 -8.50 15.56 13.32
C ASN A 231 -9.12 14.44 14.16
N VAL A 232 -8.43 14.05 15.23
CA VAL A 232 -8.96 13.11 16.23
C VAL A 232 -9.06 13.83 17.56
N THR A 233 -10.28 14.08 18.00
CA THR A 233 -10.58 14.80 19.24
C THR A 233 -11.32 13.87 20.19
N PHE A 234 -10.57 13.25 21.10
CA PHE A 234 -11.13 12.39 22.13
C PHE A 234 -11.06 13.09 23.48
N THR A 235 -12.18 13.10 24.22
CA THR A 235 -12.28 13.72 25.54
C THR A 235 -12.64 12.68 26.58
N LEU A 236 -11.93 12.71 27.70
CA LEU A 236 -12.15 11.80 28.81
C LEU A 236 -13.47 12.10 29.53
N GLU A 237 -14.02 11.10 30.22
CA GLU A 237 -15.16 11.29 31.10
C GLU A 237 -14.80 12.28 32.22
N GLY A 238 -15.67 13.26 32.44
CA GLY A 238 -15.47 14.30 33.46
C GLY A 238 -14.52 15.44 33.03
N ALA A 239 -14.00 15.46 31.83
CA ALA A 239 -13.31 16.64 31.29
C ALA A 239 -14.36 17.71 30.94
N GLU A 240 -14.34 18.83 31.66
CA GLU A 240 -15.18 20.00 31.32
C GLU A 240 -14.73 20.56 29.97
N THR A 241 -15.69 20.80 29.07
CA THR A 241 -15.48 21.42 27.75
C THR A 241 -15.31 22.94 27.88
#